data_01dcf6b094908261413f577c97b2878d
#
_entry.id   01dcf6b094908261413f577c97b2878d
#
_cell.length_a   1.000
_cell.length_b   1.000
_cell.length_c   1.000
_cell.angle_alpha   90.00
_cell.angle_beta   90.00
_cell.angle_gamma   90.00
#
_symmetry.space_group_name_H-M   'P 1'
#
loop_
_entity.id
_entity.type
_entity.pdbx_description
1 polymer ?
#
loop_
_entity_poly.entity_id
_entity_poly.type
_entity_poly.pdbx_seq_one_letter_code
_entity_poly.pdbx_strand_id
1 'polypeptide(L)'
;FDWGWMILSNKGDGKSSLSFINPGLRATHDVENIIEDGLGTDPLGIYYYYVLGSISGSYVSGLPKILINQGSGSVTLDGNSLQKDMWLAHEFENRKEPEGLKIMDFAFKEEYYVICSEQGEVYIRAVGTDNKAIPYYGKYGAMPYEFEGGSRITCFAPFHNVTYWCADEERCILYDCL
;
A
#
# COMPACT_ATOMS: atom_id res chain seq x y z
N PHE A 1 5.00 -12.04 -15.04
CA PHE A 1 5.72 -10.76 -15.30
C PHE A 1 7.05 -10.84 -14.56
N ASP A 2 8.15 -11.19 -15.25
CA ASP A 2 9.43 -11.47 -14.57
C ASP A 2 10.13 -10.20 -14.07
N TRP A 3 10.06 -9.09 -14.83
CA TRP A 3 10.55 -7.78 -14.44
C TRP A 3 10.08 -6.71 -15.43
N GLY A 4 9.91 -5.48 -14.96
CA GLY A 4 9.44 -4.37 -15.77
C GLY A 4 8.89 -3.23 -14.93
N TRP A 5 8.20 -2.33 -15.59
CA TRP A 5 7.54 -1.21 -14.92
C TRP A 5 6.03 -1.34 -15.03
N MET A 6 5.35 -1.14 -13.91
CA MET A 6 3.93 -0.90 -13.91
C MET A 6 3.65 0.59 -13.98
N ILE A 7 2.69 0.97 -14.80
CA ILE A 7 2.29 2.35 -15.01
C ILE A 7 0.80 2.44 -14.70
N LEU A 8 0.48 3.24 -13.69
CA LEU A 8 -0.89 3.66 -13.41
C LEU A 8 -1.13 4.99 -14.15
N SER A 9 -2.20 5.06 -14.91
CA SER A 9 -2.52 6.24 -15.72
C SER A 9 -4.01 6.56 -15.72
N ASN A 10 -4.35 7.80 -16.07
CA ASN A 10 -5.71 8.25 -16.32
C ASN A 10 -6.00 8.15 -17.82
N LYS A 11 -7.11 7.50 -18.21
CA LYS A 11 -7.54 7.35 -19.61
C LYS A 11 -8.15 8.61 -20.23
N GLY A 12 -8.15 9.73 -19.53
CA GLY A 12 -8.73 10.99 -20.01
C GLY A 12 -10.25 11.12 -19.71
N ASP A 13 -10.89 10.06 -19.28
CA ASP A 13 -12.28 10.04 -18.79
C ASP A 13 -12.35 9.90 -17.26
N GLY A 14 -11.21 10.04 -16.59
CA GLY A 14 -11.07 9.87 -15.14
C GLY A 14 -10.82 8.43 -14.71
N LYS A 15 -10.93 7.44 -15.60
CA LYS A 15 -10.74 6.03 -15.26
C LYS A 15 -9.27 5.70 -15.07
N SER A 16 -9.00 4.90 -14.06
CA SER A 16 -7.69 4.34 -13.81
C SER A 16 -7.36 3.24 -14.81
N SER A 17 -6.15 3.23 -15.33
CA SER A 17 -5.63 2.20 -16.23
C SER A 17 -4.28 1.73 -15.75
N LEU A 18 -4.07 0.43 -15.77
CA LEU A 18 -2.81 -0.19 -15.39
C LEU A 18 -2.18 -0.84 -16.62
N SER A 19 -0.94 -0.48 -16.89
CA SER A 19 -0.14 -1.05 -17.99
C SER A 19 1.18 -1.58 -17.44
N PHE A 20 1.70 -2.61 -18.08
CA PHE A 20 3.01 -3.18 -17.78
C PHE A 20 3.94 -3.02 -18.98
N ILE A 21 5.13 -2.51 -18.74
CA ILE A 21 6.17 -2.40 -19.76
C ILE A 21 7.30 -3.39 -19.43
N ASN A 22 7.52 -4.32 -20.33
CA ASN A 22 8.70 -5.20 -20.28
C ASN A 22 9.80 -4.61 -21.16
N PRO A 23 10.91 -4.12 -20.61
CA PRO A 23 11.97 -3.49 -21.38
C PRO A 23 12.68 -4.44 -22.34
N GLY A 24 12.77 -5.71 -22.00
CA GLY A 24 13.42 -6.73 -22.83
C GLY A 24 12.66 -7.02 -24.11
N LEU A 25 11.35 -7.01 -24.06
CA LEU A 25 10.48 -7.29 -25.20
C LEU A 25 9.99 -6.02 -25.91
N ARG A 26 10.25 -4.87 -25.34
CA ARG A 26 9.73 -3.56 -25.83
C ARG A 26 8.22 -3.56 -26.07
N ALA A 27 7.50 -4.40 -25.32
CA ALA A 27 6.06 -4.54 -25.41
C ALA A 27 5.40 -3.84 -24.23
N THR A 28 4.34 -3.11 -24.51
CA THR A 28 3.44 -2.59 -23.48
C THR A 28 2.22 -3.53 -23.44
N HIS A 29 1.91 -4.02 -22.27
CA HIS A 29 0.74 -4.85 -22.04
C HIS A 29 -0.27 -4.07 -21.22
N ASP A 30 -1.49 -4.01 -21.69
CA ASP A 30 -2.61 -3.50 -20.90
C ASP A 30 -3.02 -4.58 -19.90
N VAL A 31 -2.87 -4.28 -18.62
CA VAL A 31 -3.17 -5.18 -17.52
C VAL A 31 -4.63 -5.06 -17.10
N GLU A 32 -5.31 -4.00 -17.50
CA GLU A 32 -6.69 -3.72 -17.11
C GLU A 32 -7.66 -4.84 -17.48
N ASN A 33 -7.43 -5.50 -18.61
CA ASN A 33 -8.26 -6.63 -19.03
C ASN A 33 -8.09 -7.90 -18.16
N ILE A 34 -7.10 -7.91 -17.26
CA ILE A 34 -6.87 -9.01 -16.33
C ILE A 34 -7.70 -8.82 -15.05
N ILE A 35 -8.13 -7.59 -14.77
CA ILE A 35 -8.92 -7.24 -13.59
C ILE A 35 -10.40 -7.30 -13.97
N GLU A 36 -11.10 -8.31 -13.51
CA GLU A 36 -12.47 -8.67 -13.92
C GLU A 36 -13.45 -7.49 -13.81
N ASP A 37 -13.37 -6.72 -12.72
CA ASP A 37 -14.23 -5.54 -12.49
C ASP A 37 -13.60 -4.22 -12.97
N GLY A 38 -12.42 -4.28 -13.56
CA GLY A 38 -11.63 -3.09 -13.90
C GLY A 38 -11.08 -2.37 -12.64
N LEU A 39 -10.35 -1.29 -12.90
CA LEU A 39 -9.94 -0.33 -11.88
C LEU A 39 -11.01 0.75 -11.72
N GLY A 40 -10.92 1.49 -10.60
CA GLY A 40 -11.78 2.64 -10.35
C GLY A 40 -11.42 3.88 -11.15
N THR A 41 -11.58 5.04 -10.53
CA THR A 41 -11.31 6.35 -11.12
C THR A 41 -10.37 7.17 -10.27
N ASP A 42 -9.81 8.22 -10.87
CA ASP A 42 -8.93 9.17 -10.19
C ASP A 42 -7.64 8.48 -9.68
N PRO A 43 -6.77 8.00 -10.59
CA PRO A 43 -5.53 7.32 -10.22
C PRO A 43 -4.55 8.29 -9.54
N LEU A 44 -4.08 7.92 -8.35
CA LEU A 44 -3.23 8.74 -7.50
C LEU A 44 -1.83 8.15 -7.31
N GLY A 45 -1.72 6.83 -7.17
CA GLY A 45 -0.43 6.19 -6.92
C GLY A 45 -0.46 4.67 -7.01
N ILE A 46 0.72 4.10 -7.16
CA ILE A 46 0.93 2.66 -7.20
C ILE A 46 2.12 2.30 -6.30
N TYR A 47 1.94 1.30 -5.44
CA TYR A 47 2.95 0.86 -4.49
C TYR A 47 3.08 -0.66 -4.54
N TYR A 48 4.31 -1.13 -4.69
CA TYR A 48 4.63 -2.56 -4.68
C TYR A 48 5.22 -2.92 -3.32
N TYR A 49 4.74 -4.02 -2.73
CA TYR A 49 5.19 -4.49 -1.42
C TYR A 49 5.02 -5.99 -1.28
N TYR A 50 5.58 -6.53 -0.22
CA TYR A 50 5.45 -7.94 0.12
C TYR A 50 4.67 -8.11 1.41
N VAL A 51 3.88 -9.16 1.49
CA VAL A 51 3.21 -9.56 2.74
C VAL A 51 3.77 -10.89 3.21
N LEU A 52 3.75 -11.08 4.53
CA LEU A 52 3.94 -12.39 5.11
C LEU A 52 2.71 -13.24 4.82
N GLY A 53 2.91 -14.44 4.39
CA GLY A 53 1.83 -15.37 4.09
C GLY A 53 2.09 -16.76 4.64
N SER A 54 1.06 -17.59 4.66
CA SER A 54 1.19 -19.01 4.94
C SER A 54 0.68 -19.79 3.74
N ILE A 55 1.52 -20.67 3.22
CA ILE A 55 1.12 -21.64 2.20
C ILE A 55 1.26 -23.03 2.80
N SER A 56 0.16 -23.77 2.86
CA SER A 56 0.12 -25.14 3.39
C SER A 56 0.71 -25.30 4.80
N GLY A 57 0.52 -24.29 5.66
CA GLY A 57 1.03 -24.32 7.03
C GLY A 57 2.51 -24.01 7.19
N SER A 58 3.19 -23.68 6.11
CA SER A 58 4.58 -23.19 6.12
C SER A 58 4.59 -21.66 5.97
N TYR A 59 5.45 -21.00 6.72
CA TYR A 59 5.68 -19.58 6.63
C TYR A 59 6.29 -19.24 5.27
N VAL A 60 5.63 -18.37 4.53
CA VAL A 60 6.15 -17.83 3.27
C VAL A 60 6.28 -16.33 3.43
N SER A 61 7.51 -15.85 3.50
CA SER A 61 7.79 -14.43 3.38
C SER A 61 7.75 -14.04 1.91
N GLY A 62 7.17 -12.89 1.61
CA GLY A 62 7.33 -12.28 0.30
C GLY A 62 6.25 -12.62 -0.72
N LEU A 63 4.98 -12.75 -0.31
CA LEU A 63 3.88 -12.72 -1.26
C LEU A 63 3.77 -11.29 -1.83
N PRO A 64 3.98 -11.11 -3.14
CA PRO A 64 3.94 -9.78 -3.73
C PRO A 64 2.52 -9.25 -3.77
N LYS A 65 2.38 -7.97 -3.44
CA LYS A 65 1.13 -7.21 -3.51
C LYS A 65 1.35 -5.88 -4.19
N ILE A 66 0.30 -5.35 -4.78
CA ILE A 66 0.30 -4.04 -5.40
C ILE A 66 -0.89 -3.27 -4.83
N LEU A 67 -0.62 -2.12 -4.22
CA LEU A 67 -1.65 -1.17 -3.81
C LEU A 67 -1.85 -0.17 -4.95
N ILE A 68 -3.06 -0.08 -5.45
CA ILE A 68 -3.51 0.95 -6.38
C ILE A 68 -4.28 1.98 -5.58
N ASN A 69 -3.69 3.15 -5.43
CA ASN A 69 -4.31 4.30 -4.78
C ASN A 69 -5.12 5.08 -5.81
N GLN A 70 -6.39 5.32 -5.53
CA GLN A 70 -7.31 6.01 -6.43
C GLN A 70 -8.47 6.65 -5.64
N GLY A 71 -8.98 7.77 -6.16
CA GLY A 71 -10.01 8.54 -5.47
C GLY A 71 -11.35 7.83 -5.31
N SER A 72 -11.65 6.85 -6.15
CA SER A 72 -12.87 6.03 -6.04
C SER A 72 -12.80 4.90 -4.99
N GLY A 73 -11.72 4.84 -4.23
CA GLY A 73 -11.40 3.77 -3.28
C GLY A 73 -10.21 2.93 -3.74
N SER A 74 -9.24 2.76 -2.86
CA SER A 74 -8.01 2.04 -3.15
C SER A 74 -8.21 0.53 -3.14
N VAL A 75 -7.47 -0.18 -3.98
CA VAL A 75 -7.54 -1.64 -4.11
C VAL A 75 -6.16 -2.27 -3.99
N THR A 76 -6.11 -3.48 -3.48
CA THR A 76 -4.90 -4.32 -3.54
C THR A 76 -5.07 -5.40 -4.60
N LEU A 77 -3.98 -5.66 -5.31
CA LEU A 77 -3.87 -6.73 -6.28
C LEU A 77 -2.88 -7.78 -5.76
N ASP A 78 -3.11 -9.02 -6.10
CA ASP A 78 -2.09 -10.06 -6.01
C ASP A 78 -0.98 -9.79 -7.02
N GLY A 79 0.26 -9.70 -6.57
CA GLY A 79 1.37 -9.26 -7.41
C GLY A 79 1.82 -10.29 -8.46
N ASN A 80 1.40 -11.56 -8.34
CA ASN A 80 1.72 -12.61 -9.31
C ASN A 80 0.65 -12.71 -10.40
N SER A 81 -0.61 -12.74 -10.00
CA SER A 81 -1.75 -12.91 -10.91
C SER A 81 -2.32 -11.60 -11.43
N LEU A 82 -2.02 -10.48 -10.76
CA LEU A 82 -2.60 -9.15 -10.99
C LEU A 82 -4.12 -9.10 -10.78
N GLN A 83 -4.70 -10.15 -10.22
CA GLN A 83 -6.10 -10.18 -9.86
C GLN A 83 -6.35 -9.29 -8.63
N LYS A 84 -7.52 -8.68 -8.59
CA LYS A 84 -7.97 -7.91 -7.44
C LYS A 84 -8.06 -8.82 -6.22
N ASP A 85 -7.38 -8.44 -5.16
CA ASP A 85 -7.41 -9.15 -3.89
C ASP A 85 -8.54 -8.60 -3.02
N MET A 86 -8.48 -7.33 -2.67
CA MET A 86 -9.53 -6.68 -1.88
C MET A 86 -9.54 -5.16 -2.03
N TRP A 87 -10.61 -4.54 -1.55
CA TRP A 87 -10.64 -3.11 -1.30
C TRP A 87 -9.81 -2.78 -0.06
N LEU A 88 -9.01 -1.73 -0.11
CA LEU A 88 -8.23 -1.26 1.03
C LEU A 88 -9.11 -0.99 2.26
N ALA A 89 -10.34 -0.54 2.05
CA ALA A 89 -11.34 -0.37 3.11
C ALA A 89 -11.48 -1.59 4.02
N HIS A 90 -11.35 -2.80 3.49
CA HIS A 90 -11.46 -4.03 4.27
C HIS A 90 -10.25 -4.29 5.16
N GLU A 91 -9.15 -3.57 4.94
CA GLU A 91 -7.96 -3.64 5.76
C GLU A 91 -7.99 -2.70 6.98
N PHE A 92 -9.00 -1.84 7.08
CA PHE A 92 -9.28 -1.03 8.27
C PHE A 92 -10.14 -1.78 9.29
N GLU A 93 -9.98 -1.48 10.57
CA GLU A 93 -10.71 -2.13 11.68
C GLU A 93 -12.23 -2.06 11.53
N ASN A 94 -12.74 -0.93 11.06
CA ASN A 94 -14.17 -0.70 10.83
C ASN A 94 -14.62 -1.11 9.41
N ARG A 95 -13.73 -1.71 8.61
CA ARG A 95 -13.95 -2.05 7.18
C ARG A 95 -14.35 -0.85 6.31
N LYS A 96 -13.91 0.32 6.70
CA LYS A 96 -14.17 1.57 5.98
C LYS A 96 -12.88 2.38 5.93
N GLU A 97 -12.53 2.86 4.76
CA GLU A 97 -11.47 3.87 4.66
C GLU A 97 -11.91 5.15 5.38
N PRO A 98 -10.99 5.85 6.04
CA PRO A 98 -11.26 7.20 6.54
C PRO A 98 -11.83 8.08 5.44
N GLU A 99 -12.76 8.94 5.81
CA GLU A 99 -13.41 9.83 4.84
C GLU A 99 -12.38 10.79 4.23
N GLY A 100 -12.36 10.83 2.90
CA GLY A 100 -11.42 11.68 2.16
C GLY A 100 -9.97 11.18 2.18
N LEU A 101 -9.70 9.94 2.59
CA LEU A 101 -8.36 9.38 2.57
C LEU A 101 -7.79 9.44 1.16
N LYS A 102 -6.73 10.21 1.00
CA LYS A 102 -5.85 10.21 -0.17
C LYS A 102 -4.46 9.84 0.29
N ILE A 103 -3.97 8.72 -0.19
CA ILE A 103 -2.65 8.23 0.18
C ILE A 103 -1.61 9.07 -0.54
N MET A 104 -0.79 9.77 0.22
CA MET A 104 0.35 10.53 -0.28
C MET A 104 1.59 9.64 -0.35
N ASP A 105 1.77 8.79 0.65
CA ASP A 105 2.91 7.89 0.73
C ASP A 105 2.54 6.58 1.42
N PHE A 106 3.26 5.52 1.07
CA PHE A 106 3.09 4.20 1.61
C PHE A 106 4.46 3.58 1.87
N ALA A 107 4.63 3.06 3.06
CA ALA A 107 5.84 2.35 3.43
C ALA A 107 5.50 0.99 4.02
N PHE A 108 6.39 0.03 3.80
CA PHE A 108 6.31 -1.26 4.48
C PHE A 108 7.71 -1.68 4.94
N LYS A 109 7.74 -2.35 6.06
CA LYS A 109 8.94 -2.95 6.56
C LYS A 109 8.60 -4.09 7.50
N GLU A 110 9.19 -5.27 7.19
CA GLU A 110 9.01 -6.48 8.00
C GLU A 110 7.53 -6.73 8.32
N GLU A 111 7.10 -6.32 9.51
CA GLU A 111 5.77 -6.59 10.05
C GLU A 111 4.84 -5.37 10.03
N TYR A 112 5.29 -4.23 9.50
CA TYR A 112 4.52 -2.99 9.54
C TYR A 112 4.25 -2.44 8.15
N TYR A 113 3.02 -2.01 7.96
CA TYR A 113 2.54 -1.28 6.78
C TYR A 113 2.00 0.06 7.25
N VAL A 114 2.46 1.12 6.63
CA VAL A 114 2.19 2.48 7.06
C VAL A 114 1.65 3.28 5.89
N ILE A 115 0.53 3.92 6.08
CA ILE A 115 -0.10 4.85 5.12
C ILE A 115 0.05 6.25 5.67
N CYS A 116 0.52 7.18 4.84
CA CYS A 116 0.47 8.61 5.10
C CYS A 116 -0.56 9.26 4.16
N SER A 117 -1.50 10.00 4.71
CA SER A 117 -2.49 10.74 3.93
C SER A 117 -1.98 12.12 3.49
N GLU A 118 -2.65 12.74 2.51
CA GLU A 118 -2.38 14.13 2.13
C GLU A 118 -2.58 15.12 3.29
N GLN A 119 -3.37 14.75 4.28
CA GLN A 119 -3.59 15.56 5.50
C GLN A 119 -2.49 15.37 6.55
N GLY A 120 -1.50 14.51 6.28
CA GLY A 120 -0.43 14.18 7.21
C GLY A 120 -0.84 13.20 8.30
N GLU A 121 -1.97 12.54 8.16
CA GLU A 121 -2.43 11.49 9.05
C GLU A 121 -1.72 10.17 8.74
N VAL A 122 -1.37 9.43 9.76
CA VAL A 122 -0.65 8.16 9.62
C VAL A 122 -1.49 7.01 10.16
N TYR A 123 -1.65 5.98 9.35
CA TYR A 123 -2.34 4.76 9.71
C TYR A 123 -1.35 3.60 9.70
N ILE A 124 -1.28 2.86 10.79
CA ILE A 124 -0.32 1.77 10.98
C ILE A 124 -1.07 0.45 11.08
N ARG A 125 -0.56 -0.55 10.38
CA ARG A 125 -1.01 -1.93 10.45
C ARG A 125 0.17 -2.83 10.78
N ALA A 126 0.06 -3.62 11.84
CA ALA A 126 1.03 -4.66 12.15
C ALA A 126 0.61 -6.01 11.58
N VAL A 127 1.56 -6.75 11.06
CA VAL A 127 1.40 -8.12 10.58
C VAL A 127 2.55 -8.95 11.14
N GLY A 128 2.26 -10.09 11.72
CA GLY A 128 3.32 -10.87 12.34
C GLY A 128 2.88 -12.27 12.73
N THR A 129 3.60 -12.86 13.66
CA THR A 129 3.26 -14.13 14.27
C THR A 129 3.01 -13.94 15.77
N ASP A 130 2.04 -14.67 16.28
CA ASP A 130 1.89 -14.81 17.73
C ASP A 130 2.99 -15.73 18.31
N ASN A 131 3.02 -15.83 19.65
CA ASN A 131 3.97 -16.70 20.36
C ASN A 131 3.85 -18.20 20.01
N LYS A 132 2.85 -18.59 19.25
CA LYS A 132 2.61 -19.95 18.76
C LYS A 132 2.99 -20.10 17.28
N ALA A 133 3.66 -19.12 16.71
CA ALA A 133 4.00 -19.03 15.29
C ALA A 133 2.78 -19.08 14.35
N ILE A 134 1.61 -18.65 14.84
CA ILE A 134 0.42 -18.49 13.99
C ILE A 134 0.47 -17.10 13.37
N PRO A 135 0.45 -16.99 12.02
CA PRO A 135 0.39 -15.68 11.37
C PRO A 135 -0.87 -14.93 11.82
N TYR A 136 -0.70 -13.67 12.18
CA TYR A 136 -1.82 -12.77 12.36
C TYR A 136 -1.69 -11.60 11.39
N TYR A 137 -2.83 -11.10 10.96
CA TYR A 137 -2.92 -9.94 10.11
C TYR A 137 -3.68 -8.87 10.89
N GLY A 138 -2.94 -7.93 11.43
CA GLY A 138 -3.52 -6.73 12.00
C GLY A 138 -4.29 -5.94 10.95
N LYS A 139 -4.94 -4.91 11.39
CA LYS A 139 -5.65 -3.95 10.54
C LYS A 139 -5.13 -2.56 10.80
N TYR A 140 -5.30 -1.68 9.81
CA TYR A 140 -5.12 -0.26 10.06
C TYR A 140 -6.13 0.21 11.10
N GLY A 141 -5.68 1.02 12.04
CA GLY A 141 -6.56 1.64 13.01
C GLY A 141 -7.68 2.43 12.33
N ALA A 142 -8.85 2.49 12.97
CA ALA A 142 -9.96 3.32 12.49
C ALA A 142 -9.66 4.82 12.63
N MET A 143 -8.74 5.18 13.51
CA MET A 143 -8.24 6.54 13.75
C MET A 143 -6.76 6.61 13.38
N PRO A 144 -6.26 7.78 12.96
CA PRO A 144 -4.84 7.95 12.70
C PRO A 144 -4.02 7.80 13.98
N TYR A 145 -2.75 7.43 13.81
CA TYR A 145 -1.79 7.43 14.90
C TYR A 145 -1.54 8.87 15.37
N GLU A 146 -1.63 9.08 16.67
CA GLU A 146 -1.42 10.40 17.26
C GLU A 146 0.07 10.58 17.61
N PHE A 147 0.75 11.46 16.88
CA PHE A 147 2.10 11.88 17.23
C PHE A 147 2.07 12.92 18.33
N GLU A 148 3.12 12.91 19.15
CA GLU A 148 3.29 13.90 20.21
C GLU A 148 3.21 15.33 19.63
N GLY A 149 2.36 16.13 20.22
CA GLY A 149 2.15 17.51 19.81
C GLY A 149 1.36 17.71 18.51
N GLY A 150 0.70 16.67 18.00
CA GLY A 150 -0.19 16.78 16.83
C GLY A 150 0.55 17.04 15.52
N SER A 151 1.74 16.47 15.36
CA SER A 151 2.57 16.64 14.17
C SER A 151 1.90 16.08 12.91
N ARG A 152 2.08 16.78 11.80
CA ARG A 152 1.70 16.31 10.46
C ARG A 152 2.90 15.68 9.77
N ILE A 153 2.68 14.51 9.22
CA ILE A 153 3.73 13.78 8.51
C ILE A 153 3.66 14.08 7.03
N THR A 154 4.78 14.31 6.41
CA THR A 154 4.87 14.71 5.00
C THR A 154 5.46 13.66 4.09
N CYS A 155 6.28 12.75 4.62
CA CYS A 155 6.83 11.64 3.86
C CYS A 155 7.41 10.56 4.76
N PHE A 156 7.62 9.39 4.19
CA PHE A 156 8.39 8.31 4.78
C PHE A 156 9.72 8.13 4.05
N ALA A 157 10.77 7.90 4.80
CA ALA A 157 12.06 7.51 4.24
C ALA A 157 12.55 6.26 4.97
N PRO A 158 12.68 5.11 4.30
CA PRO A 158 13.30 3.94 4.90
C PRO A 158 14.78 4.23 5.13
N PHE A 159 15.25 4.05 6.36
CA PHE A 159 16.65 4.23 6.73
C PHE A 159 17.21 2.93 7.29
N HIS A 160 18.26 2.43 6.63
CA HIS A 160 18.80 1.10 6.91
C HIS A 160 17.69 0.03 6.97
N ASN A 161 17.95 -1.16 7.34
CA ASN A 161 16.95 -2.23 7.32
C ASN A 161 16.02 -2.26 8.54
N VAL A 162 15.99 -1.23 9.38
CA VAL A 162 15.34 -1.30 10.70
C VAL A 162 14.31 -0.20 11.01
N THR A 163 14.42 1.00 10.47
CA THR A 163 13.58 2.14 10.90
C THR A 163 12.98 2.93 9.75
N TYR A 164 11.79 3.45 9.99
CA TYR A 164 11.16 4.45 9.14
C TYR A 164 11.25 5.82 9.79
N TRP A 165 11.52 6.82 8.97
CA TRP A 165 11.55 8.20 9.40
C TRP A 165 10.38 8.94 8.80
N CYS A 166 9.60 9.62 9.65
CA CYS A 166 8.58 10.53 9.21
C CYS A 166 9.08 11.95 9.39
N ALA A 167 8.89 12.81 8.39
CA ALA A 167 9.24 14.21 8.46
C ALA A 167 7.98 15.05 8.69
N ASP A 168 8.03 15.94 9.66
CA ASP A 168 7.03 16.95 9.91
C ASP A 168 7.53 18.28 9.33
N GLU A 169 6.89 18.73 8.27
CA GLU A 169 7.27 19.95 7.53
C GLU A 169 7.23 21.22 8.39
N GLU A 170 6.23 21.33 9.24
CA GLU A 170 6.03 22.51 10.08
C GLU A 170 7.11 22.65 11.15
N ARG A 171 7.62 21.51 11.65
CA ARG A 171 8.57 21.46 12.75
C ARG A 171 9.96 21.01 12.32
N CYS A 172 10.12 20.52 11.10
CA CYS A 172 11.36 19.89 10.62
C CYS A 172 11.85 18.77 11.56
N ILE A 173 10.94 18.01 12.14
CA ILE A 173 11.23 16.91 13.05
C ILE A 173 11.23 15.59 12.27
N LEU A 174 12.19 14.74 12.58
CA LEU A 174 12.23 13.36 12.12
C LEU A 174 11.78 12.45 13.26
N TYR A 175 10.82 11.60 12.97
CA TYR A 175 10.35 10.57 13.90
C TYR A 175 10.90 9.20 13.49
N ASP A 176 11.35 8.45 14.49
CA ASP A 176 11.57 7.02 14.32
C ASP A 176 10.22 6.34 14.57
N CYS A 177 9.66 5.76 13.55
CA CYS A 177 8.31 5.19 13.60
C CYS A 177 8.29 3.74 14.09
N LEU A 178 9.45 3.15 14.38
CA LEU A 178 9.54 1.72 14.79
C LEU A 178 10.66 1.46 15.77
#